data_af129fa2f1b4e83d45ab2c46ebd14576
#
_entry.id   af129fa2f1b4e83d45ab2c46ebd14576
#
_cell.length_a   1.000
_cell.length_b   1.000
_cell.length_c   1.000
_cell.angle_alpha   90.00
_cell.angle_beta   90.00
_cell.angle_gamma   90.00
#
_symmetry.space_group_name_H-M   'P 1'
#
loop_
_entity.id
_entity.type
_entity.pdbx_description
1 polymer ?
#
loop_
_entity_poly.entity_id
_entity_poly.type
_entity_poly.pdbx_seq_one_letter_code
_entity_poly.pdbx_strand_id
1 'polypeptide(L)'
;MPHDDAACSAEECTVTVSGGSMGGLFTGVALDRAGHDVAVFEQSAGELRSRGGGIVAQRSVRSFLSRHTAVTPQHVTTTTSERRFLTADGDVRTATSDSMTFTSWDAVYRALRDAFPDDRYHTGRRVTDVTPATAAATFADGSERSADLLVAAEGGRSSTREQLFPDVSPEFADYVAWRGVVPESDLSADVADAFDDRFTFYQGTGSLILAYFIPGPDGGIDPGDRRLNWVWYDTLAGRDRGQLFTDASGTEQRFGVPPGKLRAPVERRQRDRASTALPPTFAAVVAATDEPFVQAIYDLTTPSMVVDRACLLGDAAFVARPHTAAGTAKAAEDAVELASALDDHDTLTAALAAWGRDRTDAGSRLVERGKRMGDDRLGLGG
;
A
#
# COMPACT_ATOMS: atom_id res chain seq x y z
N MET A 1 6.50 -39.64 18.64
CA MET A 1 7.74 -39.08 19.13
C MET A 1 7.50 -37.59 19.20
N PRO A 2 7.52 -36.93 20.33
CA PRO A 2 7.50 -35.48 20.36
C PRO A 2 8.80 -35.01 19.70
N HIS A 3 8.69 -34.19 18.66
CA HIS A 3 9.82 -33.46 18.14
C HIS A 3 10.29 -32.52 19.24
N ASP A 4 11.55 -32.65 19.58
CA ASP A 4 12.28 -31.74 20.46
C ASP A 4 12.02 -30.31 19.97
N ASP A 5 11.30 -29.52 20.79
CA ASP A 5 11.29 -28.06 20.76
C ASP A 5 12.71 -27.58 21.17
N ALA A 6 13.66 -27.77 20.28
CA ALA A 6 14.86 -26.95 20.34
C ALA A 6 14.36 -25.52 20.08
N ALA A 7 14.12 -24.79 21.15
CA ALA A 7 13.79 -23.38 21.12
C ALA A 7 14.87 -22.69 20.28
N CYS A 8 14.52 -22.31 19.05
CA CYS A 8 15.33 -21.39 18.29
C CYS A 8 15.44 -20.15 19.19
N SER A 9 16.66 -19.79 19.62
CA SER A 9 16.84 -18.57 20.33
C SER A 9 16.40 -17.45 19.39
N ALA A 10 15.71 -16.46 19.89
CA ALA A 10 15.31 -15.33 19.07
C ALA A 10 16.51 -14.51 18.56
N GLU A 11 17.72 -14.81 19.04
CA GLU A 11 18.94 -14.06 18.78
C GLU A 11 19.44 -14.14 17.32
N GLU A 12 19.23 -15.24 16.58
CA GLU A 12 19.63 -15.35 15.18
C GLU A 12 18.74 -16.35 14.44
N CYS A 13 17.65 -15.85 13.84
CA CYS A 13 16.74 -16.67 13.08
C CYS A 13 17.01 -16.59 11.58
N THR A 14 16.82 -17.73 10.89
CA THR A 14 16.66 -17.72 9.44
C THR A 14 15.22 -17.34 9.08
N VAL A 15 15.03 -16.35 8.21
CA VAL A 15 13.70 -15.82 7.87
C VAL A 15 13.47 -15.88 6.36
N THR A 16 12.35 -16.49 5.97
CA THR A 16 11.85 -16.43 4.59
C THR A 16 10.73 -15.41 4.50
N VAL A 17 10.88 -14.38 3.66
CA VAL A 17 9.85 -13.37 3.39
C VAL A 17 9.26 -13.59 2.01
N SER A 18 7.96 -13.88 1.93
CA SER A 18 7.20 -13.97 0.67
C SER A 18 6.57 -12.61 0.34
N GLY A 19 6.94 -12.04 -0.81
CA GLY A 19 6.51 -10.72 -1.28
C GLY A 19 7.62 -9.67 -1.15
N GLY A 20 8.10 -9.15 -2.27
CA GLY A 20 9.24 -8.21 -2.35
C GLY A 20 8.82 -6.74 -2.51
N SER A 21 7.56 -6.40 -2.25
CA SER A 21 7.07 -5.01 -2.21
C SER A 21 7.36 -4.36 -0.85
N MET A 22 6.75 -3.21 -0.57
CA MET A 22 7.07 -2.43 0.65
C MET A 22 6.97 -3.24 1.95
N GLY A 23 5.91 -4.05 2.12
CA GLY A 23 5.77 -4.85 3.34
C GLY A 23 6.93 -5.82 3.56
N GLY A 24 7.31 -6.55 2.51
CA GLY A 24 8.44 -7.48 2.57
C GLY A 24 9.79 -6.78 2.71
N LEU A 25 9.98 -5.64 2.04
CA LEU A 25 11.23 -4.88 2.19
C LEU A 25 11.34 -4.19 3.56
N PHE A 26 10.26 -3.64 4.11
CA PHE A 26 10.27 -3.16 5.50
C PHE A 26 10.69 -4.28 6.46
N THR A 27 10.11 -5.48 6.28
CA THR A 27 10.45 -6.66 7.09
C THR A 27 11.89 -7.09 6.88
N GLY A 28 12.30 -7.25 5.61
CA GLY A 28 13.66 -7.66 5.26
C GLY A 28 14.72 -6.74 5.84
N VAL A 29 14.55 -5.42 5.66
CA VAL A 29 15.49 -4.42 6.18
C VAL A 29 15.49 -4.37 7.71
N ALA A 30 14.32 -4.42 8.35
CA ALA A 30 14.24 -4.38 9.82
C ALA A 30 14.92 -5.57 10.47
N LEU A 31 14.62 -6.78 9.97
CA LEU A 31 15.17 -8.03 10.53
C LEU A 31 16.67 -8.20 10.19
N ASP A 32 17.10 -7.82 8.99
CA ASP A 32 18.52 -7.81 8.63
C ASP A 32 19.32 -6.89 9.54
N ARG A 33 18.81 -5.71 9.85
CA ARG A 33 19.44 -4.75 10.79
C ARG A 33 19.42 -5.24 12.25
N ALA A 34 18.48 -6.10 12.60
CA ALA A 34 18.42 -6.78 13.89
C ALA A 34 19.36 -8.00 13.98
N GLY A 35 20.03 -8.40 12.88
CA GLY A 35 21.03 -9.46 12.85
C GLY A 35 20.50 -10.83 12.41
N HIS A 36 19.26 -10.91 11.87
CA HIS A 36 18.70 -12.17 11.36
C HIS A 36 19.17 -12.48 9.92
N ASP A 37 19.23 -13.76 9.55
CA ASP A 37 19.47 -14.19 8.18
C ASP A 37 18.18 -14.17 7.36
N VAL A 38 17.96 -13.11 6.59
CA VAL A 38 16.70 -12.85 5.88
C VAL A 38 16.86 -13.02 4.38
N ALA A 39 15.95 -13.76 3.73
CA ALA A 39 15.82 -13.80 2.29
C ALA A 39 14.41 -13.37 1.86
N VAL A 40 14.31 -12.48 0.89
CA VAL A 40 13.05 -11.94 0.33
C VAL A 40 12.82 -12.53 -1.05
N PHE A 41 11.61 -13.05 -1.29
CA PHE A 41 11.19 -13.69 -2.53
C PHE A 41 10.02 -12.93 -3.17
N GLU A 42 10.23 -12.39 -4.36
CA GLU A 42 9.27 -11.63 -5.15
C GLU A 42 8.82 -12.44 -6.38
N GLN A 43 7.51 -12.53 -6.59
CA GLN A 43 6.94 -13.27 -7.73
C GLN A 43 7.21 -12.63 -9.09
N SER A 44 7.36 -11.31 -9.15
CA SER A 44 7.66 -10.59 -10.40
C SER A 44 9.10 -10.81 -10.80
N ALA A 45 9.34 -11.07 -12.10
CA ALA A 45 10.70 -11.30 -12.63
C ALA A 45 11.52 -10.02 -12.76
N GLY A 46 10.90 -8.84 -12.69
CA GLY A 46 11.56 -7.55 -12.79
C GLY A 46 11.28 -6.65 -11.59
N GLU A 47 11.96 -5.52 -11.54
CA GLU A 47 11.74 -4.52 -10.50
C GLU A 47 10.30 -4.02 -10.46
N LEU A 48 9.83 -3.73 -9.25
CA LEU A 48 8.49 -3.22 -9.01
C LEU A 48 8.46 -1.68 -9.14
N ARG A 49 8.86 -1.14 -10.31
CA ARG A 49 8.82 0.31 -10.57
C ARG A 49 7.43 0.74 -11.03
N SER A 50 7.07 2.00 -10.77
CA SER A 50 5.86 2.69 -11.26
C SER A 50 4.55 1.99 -10.93
N ARG A 51 4.50 1.24 -9.83
CA ARG A 51 3.29 0.48 -9.44
C ARG A 51 2.35 1.23 -8.49
N GLY A 52 2.75 2.39 -8.01
CA GLY A 52 1.97 3.12 -7.01
C GLY A 52 1.90 4.61 -7.23
N GLY A 53 0.96 5.23 -6.54
CA GLY A 53 0.78 6.67 -6.50
C GLY A 53 1.42 7.30 -5.26
N GLY A 54 0.81 8.38 -4.81
CA GLY A 54 1.24 9.10 -3.62
C GLY A 54 0.91 8.36 -2.33
N ILE A 55 1.74 8.59 -1.34
CA ILE A 55 1.64 8.08 0.02
C ILE A 55 1.72 9.25 0.99
N VAL A 56 0.86 9.27 2.01
CA VAL A 56 1.07 10.14 3.18
C VAL A 56 2.26 9.58 3.96
N ALA A 57 3.36 10.34 4.00
CA ALA A 57 4.58 9.95 4.70
C ALA A 57 4.39 10.12 6.22
N GLN A 58 3.67 9.19 6.85
CA GLN A 58 3.44 9.18 8.29
C GLN A 58 4.75 9.05 9.07
N ARG A 59 4.70 9.35 10.36
CA ARG A 59 5.90 9.34 11.23
C ARG A 59 6.63 8.00 11.20
N SER A 60 5.91 6.88 11.23
CA SER A 60 6.51 5.54 11.19
C SER A 60 7.33 5.30 9.93
N VAL A 61 6.79 5.67 8.75
CA VAL A 61 7.51 5.56 7.47
C VAL A 61 8.77 6.44 7.48
N ARG A 62 8.64 7.73 7.84
CA ARG A 62 9.78 8.66 7.89
C ARG A 62 10.85 8.22 8.90
N SER A 63 10.43 7.74 10.07
CA SER A 63 11.35 7.21 11.09
C SER A 63 12.06 5.95 10.60
N PHE A 64 11.35 5.07 9.90
CA PHE A 64 11.95 3.87 9.32
C PHE A 64 13.03 4.24 8.29
N LEU A 65 12.68 5.08 7.31
CA LEU A 65 13.63 5.54 6.28
C LEU A 65 14.87 6.17 6.92
N SER A 66 14.69 7.05 7.89
CA SER A 66 15.79 7.73 8.57
C SER A 66 16.72 6.81 9.37
N ARG A 67 16.19 5.72 9.95
CA ARG A 67 16.95 4.82 10.83
C ARG A 67 17.59 3.65 10.09
N HIS A 68 16.92 3.16 9.05
CA HIS A 68 17.27 1.88 8.43
C HIS A 68 17.77 2.01 6.99
N THR A 69 17.68 3.20 6.38
CA THR A 69 18.17 3.45 5.01
C THR A 69 19.18 4.59 4.98
N ALA A 70 19.84 4.77 3.84
CA ALA A 70 20.75 5.90 3.63
C ALA A 70 20.00 7.21 3.25
N VAL A 71 18.69 7.14 3.10
CA VAL A 71 17.88 8.26 2.60
C VAL A 71 17.50 9.21 3.72
N THR A 72 17.75 10.48 3.53
CA THR A 72 17.19 11.54 4.37
C THR A 72 15.74 11.79 3.95
N PRO A 73 14.73 11.60 4.83
CA PRO A 73 13.32 11.70 4.44
C PRO A 73 12.94 12.98 3.70
N GLN A 74 13.55 14.12 4.05
CA GLN A 74 13.29 15.42 3.42
C GLN A 74 13.64 15.45 1.92
N HIS A 75 14.54 14.59 1.46
CA HIS A 75 14.95 14.52 0.05
C HIS A 75 14.02 13.64 -0.80
N VAL A 76 13.08 12.96 -0.19
CA VAL A 76 12.13 12.05 -0.86
C VAL A 76 10.68 12.35 -0.45
N THR A 77 10.43 13.54 0.07
CA THR A 77 9.09 13.98 0.48
C THR A 77 8.79 15.39 0.01
N THR A 78 7.53 15.65 -0.28
CA THR A 78 6.94 16.97 -0.46
C THR A 78 6.11 17.32 0.78
N THR A 79 5.88 18.59 1.02
CA THR A 79 5.06 19.07 2.14
C THR A 79 3.96 19.98 1.61
N THR A 80 2.87 20.06 2.36
CA THR A 80 1.83 21.08 2.18
C THR A 80 1.61 21.80 3.50
N SER A 81 1.28 23.09 3.44
CA SER A 81 0.97 23.90 4.63
C SER A 81 -0.53 24.11 4.81
N GLU A 82 -1.33 23.85 3.77
CA GLU A 82 -2.77 24.09 3.76
C GLU A 82 -3.55 22.86 3.33
N ARG A 83 -4.65 22.58 4.03
CA ARG A 83 -5.71 21.70 3.57
C ARG A 83 -6.89 22.51 3.07
N ARG A 84 -7.34 22.24 1.85
CA ARG A 84 -8.32 23.02 1.13
C ARG A 84 -9.47 22.17 0.62
N PHE A 85 -10.71 22.66 0.76
CA PHE A 85 -11.89 22.11 0.12
C PHE A 85 -12.45 23.10 -0.90
N LEU A 86 -12.72 22.61 -2.11
CA LEU A 86 -13.30 23.42 -3.19
C LEU A 86 -14.83 23.26 -3.24
N THR A 87 -15.48 24.26 -3.86
CA THR A 87 -16.86 24.16 -4.36
C THR A 87 -16.89 23.48 -5.74
N ALA A 88 -18.07 23.21 -6.28
CA ALA A 88 -18.23 22.67 -7.63
C ALA A 88 -17.69 23.61 -8.72
N ASP A 89 -17.76 24.93 -8.49
CA ASP A 89 -17.26 25.95 -9.42
C ASP A 89 -15.73 26.16 -9.31
N GLY A 90 -15.07 25.53 -8.33
CA GLY A 90 -13.64 25.60 -8.13
C GLY A 90 -13.20 26.65 -7.10
N ASP A 91 -14.14 27.39 -6.49
CA ASP A 91 -13.84 28.34 -5.43
C ASP A 91 -13.44 27.64 -4.12
N VAL A 92 -12.67 28.31 -3.28
CA VAL A 92 -12.30 27.79 -1.97
C VAL A 92 -13.48 27.88 -0.99
N ARG A 93 -14.03 26.72 -0.61
CA ARG A 93 -15.07 26.61 0.41
C ARG A 93 -14.51 26.75 1.82
N THR A 94 -13.41 26.06 2.07
CA THR A 94 -12.73 26.01 3.37
C THR A 94 -11.24 25.82 3.17
N ALA A 95 -10.44 26.52 3.93
CA ALA A 95 -9.00 26.35 4.01
C ALA A 95 -8.58 26.33 5.49
N THR A 96 -7.69 25.39 5.83
CA THR A 96 -7.15 25.25 7.18
C THR A 96 -5.64 25.07 7.11
N SER A 97 -4.92 25.72 8.00
CA SER A 97 -3.49 25.46 8.16
C SER A 97 -3.30 24.06 8.71
N ASP A 98 -2.75 23.17 7.89
CA ASP A 98 -2.55 21.75 8.24
C ASP A 98 -1.38 21.20 7.45
N SER A 99 -0.24 21.06 8.11
CA SER A 99 0.99 20.59 7.47
C SER A 99 0.96 19.08 7.29
N MET A 100 1.05 18.65 6.04
CA MET A 100 1.10 17.24 5.66
C MET A 100 2.37 16.95 4.86
N THR A 101 2.90 15.76 5.05
CA THR A 101 4.08 15.28 4.31
C THR A 101 3.69 14.12 3.43
N PHE A 102 4.10 14.16 2.17
CA PHE A 102 3.80 13.15 1.17
C PHE A 102 5.08 12.61 0.54
N THR A 103 4.99 11.40 0.04
CA THR A 103 6.05 10.76 -0.74
C THR A 103 5.43 9.95 -1.87
N SER A 104 6.24 9.37 -2.73
CA SER A 104 5.78 8.42 -3.75
C SER A 104 6.07 6.98 -3.34
N TRP A 105 5.27 6.05 -3.85
CA TRP A 105 5.53 4.62 -3.70
C TRP A 105 6.95 4.28 -4.21
N ASP A 106 7.34 4.83 -5.37
CA ASP A 106 8.64 4.58 -5.97
C ASP A 106 9.81 5.04 -5.09
N ALA A 107 9.67 6.21 -4.44
CA ALA A 107 10.71 6.74 -3.57
C ALA A 107 10.94 5.85 -2.34
N VAL A 108 9.86 5.40 -1.70
CA VAL A 108 9.95 4.49 -0.56
C VAL A 108 10.50 3.13 -1.00
N TYR A 109 9.99 2.58 -2.10
CA TYR A 109 10.45 1.28 -2.62
C TYR A 109 11.93 1.29 -2.93
N ARG A 110 12.45 2.29 -3.64
CA ARG A 110 13.88 2.42 -3.95
C ARG A 110 14.72 2.51 -2.68
N ALA A 111 14.34 3.38 -1.75
CA ALA A 111 15.07 3.54 -0.49
C ALA A 111 15.20 2.22 0.29
N LEU A 112 14.13 1.43 0.33
CA LEU A 112 14.12 0.13 0.98
C LEU A 112 14.90 -0.92 0.18
N ARG A 113 14.76 -0.91 -1.16
CA ARG A 113 15.45 -1.86 -2.03
C ARG A 113 16.96 -1.65 -1.98
N ASP A 114 17.44 -0.40 -1.99
CA ASP A 114 18.84 -0.04 -1.87
C ASP A 114 19.44 -0.38 -0.49
N ALA A 115 18.59 -0.44 0.55
CA ALA A 115 18.99 -0.79 1.90
C ALA A 115 19.06 -2.30 2.16
N PHE A 116 18.46 -3.14 1.28
CA PHE A 116 18.43 -4.59 1.44
C PHE A 116 19.43 -5.27 0.49
N PRO A 117 20.23 -6.26 0.96
CA PRO A 117 21.26 -6.93 0.15
C PRO A 117 20.71 -7.58 -1.12
N ASP A 118 21.40 -7.37 -2.24
CA ASP A 118 20.98 -7.87 -3.56
C ASP A 118 20.97 -9.38 -3.66
N ASP A 119 21.95 -10.05 -3.05
CA ASP A 119 22.11 -11.50 -3.06
C ASP A 119 21.06 -12.25 -2.25
N ARG A 120 20.31 -11.53 -1.42
CA ARG A 120 19.21 -12.06 -0.59
C ARG A 120 17.81 -11.60 -1.07
N TYR A 121 17.73 -10.86 -2.17
CA TYR A 121 16.48 -10.45 -2.81
C TYR A 121 16.27 -11.20 -4.14
N HIS A 122 15.33 -12.14 -4.15
CA HIS A 122 15.12 -13.09 -5.25
C HIS A 122 13.85 -12.74 -6.03
N THR A 123 14.00 -12.33 -7.30
CA THR A 123 12.88 -12.05 -8.21
C THR A 123 12.46 -13.30 -8.99
N GLY A 124 11.22 -13.31 -9.52
CA GLY A 124 10.68 -14.45 -10.26
C GLY A 124 10.40 -15.69 -9.40
N ARG A 125 10.34 -15.51 -8.07
CA ARG A 125 10.19 -16.58 -7.07
C ARG A 125 8.84 -16.47 -6.37
N ARG A 126 7.82 -17.11 -6.93
CA ARG A 126 6.48 -17.10 -6.36
C ARG A 126 6.32 -18.25 -5.36
N VAL A 127 5.95 -17.96 -4.13
CA VAL A 127 5.50 -18.94 -3.14
C VAL A 127 4.09 -19.41 -3.51
N THR A 128 3.89 -20.73 -3.58
CA THR A 128 2.62 -21.35 -3.96
C THR A 128 1.98 -22.12 -2.82
N ASP A 129 2.78 -22.60 -1.86
CA ASP A 129 2.33 -23.33 -0.70
C ASP A 129 3.23 -23.08 0.50
N VAL A 130 2.68 -23.20 1.71
CA VAL A 130 3.43 -23.02 2.96
C VAL A 130 3.06 -24.11 3.97
N THR A 131 4.06 -24.53 4.76
CA THR A 131 3.86 -25.41 5.92
C THR A 131 4.22 -24.64 7.20
N PRO A 132 3.21 -24.07 7.91
CA PRO A 132 3.45 -23.16 9.04
C PRO A 132 4.26 -23.78 10.18
N ALA A 133 4.03 -25.05 10.50
CA ALA A 133 4.72 -25.74 11.60
C ALA A 133 6.25 -25.82 11.44
N THR A 134 6.73 -25.82 10.20
CA THR A 134 8.16 -25.90 9.86
C THR A 134 8.67 -24.64 9.15
N ALA A 135 7.86 -23.59 9.05
CA ALA A 135 8.16 -22.38 8.27
C ALA A 135 8.69 -22.69 6.86
N ALA A 136 8.19 -23.77 6.23
CA ALA A 136 8.60 -24.16 4.89
C ALA A 136 7.72 -23.48 3.83
N ALA A 137 8.37 -23.01 2.76
CA ALA A 137 7.72 -22.43 1.58
C ALA A 137 8.05 -23.26 0.34
N THR A 138 7.02 -23.60 -0.45
CA THR A 138 7.17 -24.23 -1.77
C THR A 138 7.00 -23.16 -2.84
N PHE A 139 7.90 -23.15 -3.81
CA PHE A 139 7.88 -22.19 -4.92
C PHE A 139 7.22 -22.78 -6.18
N ALA A 140 6.84 -21.91 -7.10
CA ALA A 140 6.19 -22.28 -8.36
C ALA A 140 7.05 -23.22 -9.27
N ASP A 141 8.34 -23.25 -9.08
CA ASP A 141 9.28 -24.16 -9.77
C ASP A 141 9.42 -25.53 -9.06
N GLY A 142 8.67 -25.77 -7.98
CA GLY A 142 8.69 -26.98 -7.19
C GLY A 142 9.85 -27.06 -6.17
N SER A 143 10.72 -26.06 -6.10
CA SER A 143 11.74 -26.01 -5.05
C SER A 143 11.14 -25.63 -3.71
N GLU A 144 11.78 -26.04 -2.62
CA GLU A 144 11.37 -25.77 -1.25
C GLU A 144 12.47 -25.03 -0.48
N ARG A 145 12.06 -24.23 0.49
CA ARG A 145 12.94 -23.61 1.47
C ARG A 145 12.30 -23.67 2.85
N SER A 146 13.03 -24.19 3.82
CA SER A 146 12.68 -24.12 5.23
C SER A 146 13.47 -23.01 5.92
N ALA A 147 12.87 -22.42 6.94
CA ALA A 147 13.44 -21.38 7.77
C ALA A 147 12.95 -21.54 9.22
N ASP A 148 13.39 -20.69 10.13
CA ASP A 148 12.85 -20.64 11.49
C ASP A 148 11.53 -19.87 11.52
N LEU A 149 11.39 -18.86 10.65
CA LEU A 149 10.22 -18.01 10.51
C LEU A 149 9.88 -17.78 9.03
N LEU A 150 8.59 -17.86 8.69
CA LEU A 150 8.06 -17.44 7.39
C LEU A 150 7.18 -16.19 7.56
N VAL A 151 7.48 -15.13 6.79
CA VAL A 151 6.70 -13.89 6.77
C VAL A 151 6.03 -13.73 5.41
N ALA A 152 4.72 -13.79 5.37
CA ALA A 152 3.94 -13.55 4.16
C ALA A 152 3.52 -12.06 4.07
N ALA A 153 4.24 -11.29 3.28
CA ALA A 153 4.01 -9.88 2.97
C ALA A 153 3.47 -9.68 1.54
N GLU A 154 2.61 -10.58 1.10
CA GLU A 154 2.12 -10.74 -0.29
C GLU A 154 1.03 -9.74 -0.69
N GLY A 155 0.66 -8.83 0.22
CA GLY A 155 -0.38 -7.84 0.01
C GLY A 155 -1.80 -8.41 0.03
N GLY A 156 -2.80 -7.62 -0.39
CA GLY A 156 -4.21 -8.01 -0.30
C GLY A 156 -4.59 -9.26 -1.11
N ARG A 157 -3.71 -9.73 -2.00
CA ARG A 157 -3.87 -10.96 -2.81
C ARG A 157 -3.11 -12.16 -2.26
N SER A 158 -2.79 -12.17 -0.98
CA SER A 158 -1.96 -13.18 -0.36
C SER A 158 -2.51 -14.60 -0.53
N SER A 159 -1.77 -15.44 -1.24
CA SER A 159 -2.05 -16.89 -1.36
C SER A 159 -1.81 -17.62 -0.04
N THR A 160 -0.82 -17.19 0.72
CA THR A 160 -0.55 -17.71 2.07
C THR A 160 -1.73 -17.45 3.00
N ARG A 161 -2.31 -16.23 3.00
CA ARG A 161 -3.53 -15.98 3.79
C ARG A 161 -4.68 -16.88 3.36
N GLU A 162 -4.93 -17.03 2.06
CA GLU A 162 -6.01 -17.88 1.55
C GLU A 162 -5.83 -19.35 1.96
N GLN A 163 -4.60 -19.81 2.09
CA GLN A 163 -4.28 -21.14 2.60
C GLN A 163 -4.48 -21.25 4.12
N LEU A 164 -3.98 -20.28 4.89
CA LEU A 164 -4.06 -20.30 6.36
C LEU A 164 -5.48 -20.03 6.88
N PHE A 165 -6.25 -19.22 6.17
CA PHE A 165 -7.59 -18.78 6.54
C PHE A 165 -8.54 -18.85 5.33
N PRO A 166 -8.94 -20.04 4.88
CA PRO A 166 -9.72 -20.22 3.64
C PRO A 166 -11.10 -19.54 3.68
N ASP A 167 -11.65 -19.33 4.87
CA ASP A 167 -12.93 -18.63 5.06
C ASP A 167 -12.81 -17.11 5.08
N VAL A 168 -11.57 -16.55 5.02
CA VAL A 168 -11.31 -15.12 5.03
C VAL A 168 -11.13 -14.60 3.62
N SER A 169 -12.04 -13.77 3.17
CA SER A 169 -11.99 -13.13 1.85
C SER A 169 -12.15 -11.61 1.95
N PRO A 170 -11.52 -10.84 1.05
CA PRO A 170 -11.74 -9.40 0.96
C PRO A 170 -13.20 -9.07 0.64
N GLU A 171 -13.81 -8.18 1.42
CA GLU A 171 -15.16 -7.67 1.24
C GLU A 171 -15.12 -6.37 0.43
N PHE A 172 -15.87 -6.33 -0.68
CA PHE A 172 -15.94 -5.13 -1.50
C PHE A 172 -16.76 -4.04 -0.78
N ALA A 173 -16.22 -2.82 -0.72
CA ALA A 173 -16.80 -1.70 0.02
C ALA A 173 -17.80 -0.85 -0.79
N ASP A 174 -18.30 -1.39 -1.94
CA ASP A 174 -19.26 -0.77 -2.86
C ASP A 174 -18.84 0.53 -3.54
N TYR A 175 -17.55 0.86 -3.50
CA TYR A 175 -16.98 1.99 -4.23
C TYR A 175 -15.57 1.70 -4.73
N VAL A 176 -15.09 2.57 -5.60
CA VAL A 176 -13.78 2.47 -6.25
C VAL A 176 -12.95 3.71 -5.99
N ALA A 177 -11.65 3.59 -6.15
CA ALA A 177 -10.73 4.71 -6.30
C ALA A 177 -10.21 4.78 -7.72
N TRP A 178 -10.59 5.82 -8.45
CA TRP A 178 -9.90 6.25 -9.65
C TRP A 178 -8.64 6.98 -9.25
N ARG A 179 -7.55 6.71 -9.92
CA ARG A 179 -6.24 7.25 -9.57
C ARG A 179 -5.47 7.63 -10.82
N GLY A 180 -4.59 8.60 -10.64
CA GLY A 180 -3.60 8.96 -11.63
C GLY A 180 -2.48 9.79 -11.03
N VAL A 181 -1.43 9.88 -11.80
CA VAL A 181 -0.26 10.69 -11.50
C VAL A 181 0.09 11.48 -12.76
N VAL A 182 0.26 12.78 -12.63
CA VAL A 182 0.57 13.68 -13.75
C VAL A 182 1.89 14.36 -13.47
N PRO A 183 2.87 14.35 -14.39
CA PRO A 183 4.05 15.20 -14.27
C PRO A 183 3.64 16.66 -14.11
N GLU A 184 4.26 17.41 -13.21
CA GLU A 184 3.94 18.82 -13.00
C GLU A 184 4.17 19.63 -14.28
N SER A 185 5.16 19.25 -15.07
CA SER A 185 5.47 19.86 -16.39
C SER A 185 4.34 19.73 -17.42
N ASP A 186 3.43 18.77 -17.24
CA ASP A 186 2.32 18.52 -18.18
C ASP A 186 1.04 19.25 -17.76
N LEU A 187 1.08 19.94 -16.63
CA LEU A 187 -0.01 20.80 -16.14
C LEU A 187 0.18 22.25 -16.65
N SER A 188 -0.92 22.96 -16.91
CA SER A 188 -0.84 24.40 -17.07
C SER A 188 -0.42 25.07 -15.77
N ALA A 189 0.24 26.24 -15.86
CA ALA A 189 0.70 26.97 -14.69
C ALA A 189 -0.43 27.23 -13.67
N ASP A 190 -1.60 27.65 -14.14
CA ASP A 190 -2.76 27.93 -13.28
C ASP A 190 -3.23 26.67 -12.53
N VAL A 191 -3.15 25.49 -13.17
CA VAL A 191 -3.52 24.22 -12.54
C VAL A 191 -2.44 23.79 -11.54
N ALA A 192 -1.17 23.89 -11.89
CA ALA A 192 -0.07 23.59 -10.97
C ALA A 192 -0.11 24.48 -9.71
N ASP A 193 -0.26 25.79 -9.90
CA ASP A 193 -0.38 26.77 -8.82
C ASP A 193 -1.57 26.51 -7.89
N ALA A 194 -2.67 25.98 -8.42
CA ALA A 194 -3.84 25.66 -7.60
C ALA A 194 -3.58 24.53 -6.59
N PHE A 195 -2.59 23.67 -6.83
CA PHE A 195 -2.23 22.54 -5.94
C PHE A 195 -0.90 22.76 -5.20
N ASP A 196 -0.14 23.81 -5.55
CA ASP A 196 1.16 24.05 -4.91
C ASP A 196 1.00 24.37 -3.42
N ASP A 197 1.81 23.73 -2.60
CA ASP A 197 1.77 23.80 -1.12
C ASP A 197 0.40 23.45 -0.49
N ARG A 198 -0.46 22.70 -1.22
CA ARG A 198 -1.86 22.44 -0.80
C ARG A 198 -2.25 20.98 -0.91
N PHE A 199 -2.94 20.48 0.11
CA PHE A 199 -3.70 19.23 0.06
C PHE A 199 -5.16 19.57 -0.26
N THR A 200 -5.54 19.43 -1.51
CA THR A 200 -6.80 19.94 -2.04
C THR A 200 -7.83 18.83 -2.21
N PHE A 201 -9.08 19.13 -1.85
CA PHE A 201 -10.22 18.22 -1.87
C PHE A 201 -11.44 18.84 -2.55
N TYR A 202 -12.26 17.99 -3.15
CA TYR A 202 -13.64 18.29 -3.49
C TYR A 202 -14.54 17.14 -3.09
N GLN A 203 -15.61 17.46 -2.34
CA GLN A 203 -16.63 16.52 -1.89
C GLN A 203 -17.89 16.70 -2.72
N GLY A 204 -18.19 15.72 -3.57
CA GLY A 204 -19.45 15.59 -4.31
C GLY A 204 -20.41 14.59 -3.63
N THR A 205 -21.59 14.40 -4.19
CA THR A 205 -22.53 13.37 -3.74
C THR A 205 -22.01 11.99 -4.09
N GLY A 206 -21.78 11.13 -3.08
CA GLY A 206 -21.24 9.78 -3.25
C GLY A 206 -19.82 9.75 -3.82
N SER A 207 -19.10 10.87 -3.77
CA SER A 207 -17.74 10.94 -4.31
C SER A 207 -16.85 11.93 -3.56
N LEU A 208 -15.55 11.65 -3.53
CA LEU A 208 -14.54 12.52 -2.95
C LEU A 208 -13.28 12.46 -3.82
N ILE A 209 -12.83 13.59 -4.35
CA ILE A 209 -11.51 13.68 -4.99
C ILE A 209 -10.55 14.47 -4.14
N LEU A 210 -9.28 14.07 -4.20
CA LEU A 210 -8.17 14.76 -3.54
C LEU A 210 -6.93 14.75 -4.43
N ALA A 211 -6.07 15.76 -4.28
CA ALA A 211 -4.78 15.81 -4.96
C ALA A 211 -3.73 16.53 -4.13
N TYR A 212 -2.47 16.16 -4.37
CA TYR A 212 -1.28 16.73 -3.75
C TYR A 212 -0.04 16.37 -4.57
N PHE A 213 0.99 17.21 -4.51
CA PHE A 213 2.26 16.89 -5.15
C PHE A 213 3.05 15.84 -4.39
N ILE A 214 3.76 15.00 -5.14
CA ILE A 214 4.68 13.96 -4.68
C ILE A 214 6.01 14.08 -5.43
N PRO A 215 7.09 13.48 -4.92
CA PRO A 215 8.35 13.43 -5.66
C PRO A 215 8.20 12.89 -7.08
N GLY A 216 8.98 13.41 -7.98
CA GLY A 216 9.10 12.95 -9.36
C GLY A 216 9.58 11.50 -9.48
N PRO A 217 9.62 10.95 -10.71
CA PRO A 217 10.04 9.55 -10.93
C PRO A 217 11.48 9.30 -10.49
N ASP A 218 12.34 10.31 -10.60
CA ASP A 218 13.75 10.25 -10.19
C ASP A 218 14.00 10.80 -8.77
N GLY A 219 12.93 11.13 -8.04
CA GLY A 219 13.00 11.65 -6.68
C GLY A 219 13.01 13.18 -6.58
N GLY A 220 12.93 13.92 -7.70
CA GLY A 220 12.87 15.38 -7.70
C GLY A 220 11.69 15.93 -6.89
N ILE A 221 11.97 16.92 -6.03
CA ILE A 221 10.97 17.54 -5.14
C ILE A 221 10.78 19.04 -5.42
N ASP A 222 11.60 19.59 -6.29
CA ASP A 222 11.50 21.01 -6.68
C ASP A 222 10.34 21.23 -7.66
N PRO A 223 9.73 22.44 -7.68
CA PRO A 223 8.71 22.79 -8.67
C PRO A 223 9.17 22.50 -10.11
N GLY A 224 8.32 21.81 -10.87
CA GLY A 224 8.62 21.35 -12.23
C GLY A 224 9.13 19.89 -12.31
N ASP A 225 9.77 19.39 -11.27
CA ASP A 225 10.26 18.00 -11.20
C ASP A 225 9.30 17.04 -10.49
N ARG A 226 8.27 17.58 -9.84
CA ARG A 226 7.27 16.84 -9.07
C ARG A 226 6.22 16.20 -9.96
N ARG A 227 5.40 15.36 -9.36
CA ARG A 227 4.19 14.79 -9.96
C ARG A 227 2.96 15.13 -9.10
N LEU A 228 1.85 15.48 -9.71
CA LEU A 228 0.58 15.62 -9.02
C LEU A 228 -0.11 14.25 -8.94
N ASN A 229 -0.28 13.75 -7.73
CA ASN A 229 -1.04 12.55 -7.44
C ASN A 229 -2.49 12.92 -7.12
N TRP A 230 -3.45 12.22 -7.72
CA TRP A 230 -4.86 12.39 -7.39
C TRP A 230 -5.56 11.05 -7.15
N VAL A 231 -6.57 11.09 -6.30
CA VAL A 231 -7.44 9.95 -5.99
C VAL A 231 -8.88 10.43 -5.98
N TRP A 232 -9.73 9.79 -6.77
CA TRP A 232 -11.16 10.06 -6.82
C TRP A 232 -11.93 8.82 -6.37
N TYR A 233 -12.39 8.85 -5.12
CA TYR A 233 -13.30 7.85 -4.57
C TYR A 233 -14.70 8.08 -5.14
N ASP A 234 -15.34 7.00 -5.57
CA ASP A 234 -16.55 7.09 -6.34
C ASP A 234 -17.42 5.85 -6.14
N THR A 235 -18.65 6.05 -5.63
CA THR A 235 -19.61 4.96 -5.48
C THR A 235 -20.01 4.44 -6.86
N LEU A 236 -20.28 3.14 -6.98
CA LEU A 236 -20.66 2.57 -8.27
C LEU A 236 -22.00 3.11 -8.78
N ALA A 237 -22.92 3.51 -7.88
CA ALA A 237 -24.22 4.09 -8.23
C ALA A 237 -24.98 3.27 -9.29
N GLY A 238 -24.99 1.94 -9.16
CA GLY A 238 -25.63 1.01 -10.09
C GLY A 238 -24.82 0.68 -11.35
N ARG A 239 -23.59 1.17 -11.49
CA ARG A 239 -22.70 0.80 -12.60
C ARG A 239 -22.25 -0.66 -12.46
N ASP A 240 -22.19 -1.34 -13.60
CA ASP A 240 -21.73 -2.74 -13.67
C ASP A 240 -20.24 -2.85 -13.34
N ARG A 241 -19.94 -3.48 -12.18
CA ARG A 241 -18.59 -3.74 -11.71
C ARG A 241 -17.79 -4.61 -12.68
N GLY A 242 -18.39 -5.66 -13.24
CA GLY A 242 -17.71 -6.54 -14.19
C GLY A 242 -17.23 -5.78 -15.44
N GLN A 243 -18.09 -4.90 -15.97
CA GLN A 243 -17.68 -4.05 -17.10
C GLN A 243 -16.57 -3.06 -16.71
N LEU A 244 -16.57 -2.55 -15.49
CA LEU A 244 -15.55 -1.60 -15.02
C LEU A 244 -14.19 -2.28 -14.86
N PHE A 245 -14.18 -3.51 -14.36
CA PHE A 245 -12.95 -4.23 -14.05
C PHE A 245 -12.47 -5.19 -15.15
N THR A 246 -13.14 -5.25 -16.29
CA THR A 246 -12.60 -5.94 -17.47
C THR A 246 -11.55 -5.06 -18.13
N ASP A 247 -10.32 -5.55 -18.25
CA ASP A 247 -9.20 -4.83 -18.84
C ASP A 247 -9.21 -4.84 -20.39
N ALA A 248 -8.23 -4.18 -21.00
CA ALA A 248 -8.13 -4.07 -22.46
C ALA A 248 -7.90 -5.43 -23.17
N SER A 249 -7.43 -6.45 -22.46
CA SER A 249 -7.31 -7.82 -22.99
C SER A 249 -8.60 -8.63 -22.90
N GLY A 250 -9.64 -8.07 -22.26
CA GLY A 250 -10.89 -8.77 -21.97
C GLY A 250 -10.87 -9.62 -20.70
N THR A 251 -9.81 -9.52 -19.90
CA THR A 251 -9.67 -10.25 -18.63
C THR A 251 -10.34 -9.48 -17.50
N GLU A 252 -11.22 -10.12 -16.74
CA GLU A 252 -11.80 -9.53 -15.55
C GLU A 252 -10.78 -9.52 -14.42
N GLN A 253 -10.52 -8.34 -13.87
CA GLN A 253 -9.58 -8.07 -12.79
C GLN A 253 -10.31 -7.98 -11.45
N ARG A 254 -9.99 -8.85 -10.48
CA ARG A 254 -10.68 -8.91 -9.18
C ARG A 254 -10.57 -7.61 -8.36
N PHE A 255 -9.40 -6.96 -8.39
CA PHE A 255 -9.05 -5.85 -7.48
C PHE A 255 -8.92 -4.50 -8.18
N GLY A 256 -9.25 -4.41 -9.46
CA GLY A 256 -9.14 -3.20 -10.26
C GLY A 256 -8.23 -3.35 -11.47
N VAL A 257 -8.26 -2.38 -12.36
CA VAL A 257 -7.49 -2.38 -13.61
C VAL A 257 -6.28 -1.48 -13.45
N PRO A 258 -5.05 -2.00 -13.59
CA PRO A 258 -3.82 -1.23 -13.41
C PRO A 258 -3.59 -0.20 -14.53
N PRO A 259 -2.63 0.74 -14.36
CA PRO A 259 -2.25 1.71 -15.38
C PRO A 259 -1.97 1.06 -16.75
N GLY A 260 -2.36 1.73 -17.82
CA GLY A 260 -2.18 1.27 -19.21
C GLY A 260 -3.02 0.06 -19.62
N LYS A 261 -3.93 -0.44 -18.73
CA LYS A 261 -4.77 -1.60 -19.00
C LYS A 261 -6.27 -1.28 -19.07
N LEU A 262 -6.68 -0.05 -18.86
CA LEU A 262 -8.08 0.34 -19.02
C LEU A 262 -8.53 0.20 -20.46
N ARG A 263 -9.79 -0.24 -20.64
CA ARG A 263 -10.43 -0.19 -21.96
C ARG A 263 -10.72 1.25 -22.34
N ALA A 264 -10.41 1.64 -23.58
CA ALA A 264 -10.61 3.00 -24.08
C ALA A 264 -12.05 3.55 -23.87
N PRO A 265 -13.16 2.76 -24.01
CA PRO A 265 -14.49 3.27 -23.68
C PRO A 265 -14.72 3.54 -22.19
N VAL A 266 -14.05 2.81 -21.29
CA VAL A 266 -14.13 3.02 -19.84
C VAL A 266 -13.38 4.30 -19.47
N GLU A 267 -12.18 4.47 -20.01
CA GLU A 267 -11.36 5.67 -19.81
C GLU A 267 -12.07 6.93 -20.32
N ARG A 268 -12.60 6.92 -21.55
CA ARG A 268 -13.36 8.07 -22.08
C ARG A 268 -14.55 8.45 -21.19
N ARG A 269 -15.38 7.47 -20.79
CA ARG A 269 -16.51 7.73 -19.89
C ARG A 269 -16.08 8.33 -18.55
N GLN A 270 -14.94 7.90 -18.03
CA GLN A 270 -14.42 8.45 -16.78
C GLN A 270 -13.97 9.91 -16.97
N ARG A 271 -13.29 10.25 -18.07
CA ARG A 271 -12.92 11.63 -18.41
C ARG A 271 -14.14 12.52 -18.68
N ASP A 272 -15.12 12.04 -19.42
CA ASP A 272 -16.39 12.75 -19.67
C ASP A 272 -17.13 13.04 -18.36
N ARG A 273 -17.14 12.06 -17.46
CA ARG A 273 -17.74 12.25 -16.14
C ARG A 273 -16.95 13.23 -15.28
N ALA A 274 -15.64 13.21 -15.32
CA ALA A 274 -14.79 14.16 -14.60
C ALA A 274 -15.08 15.60 -15.04
N SER A 275 -15.29 15.84 -16.34
CA SER A 275 -15.58 17.18 -16.87
C SER A 275 -16.92 17.76 -16.40
N THR A 276 -17.85 16.92 -15.92
CA THR A 276 -19.18 17.35 -15.47
C THR A 276 -19.40 17.26 -13.98
N ALA A 277 -18.65 16.39 -13.28
CA ALA A 277 -18.87 16.08 -11.86
C ALA A 277 -17.80 16.72 -10.93
N LEU A 278 -16.69 17.20 -11.48
CA LEU A 278 -15.58 17.75 -10.71
C LEU A 278 -15.41 19.25 -10.98
N PRO A 279 -14.85 20.00 -10.02
CA PRO A 279 -14.40 21.37 -10.27
C PRO A 279 -13.44 21.45 -11.46
N PRO A 280 -13.42 22.58 -12.20
CA PRO A 280 -12.62 22.71 -13.42
C PRO A 280 -11.15 22.32 -13.24
N THR A 281 -10.54 22.71 -12.12
CA THR A 281 -9.13 22.39 -11.79
C THR A 281 -8.89 20.89 -11.68
N PHE A 282 -9.78 20.14 -10.98
CA PHE A 282 -9.67 18.67 -10.89
C PHE A 282 -9.98 17.98 -12.23
N ALA A 283 -10.97 18.50 -12.97
CA ALA A 283 -11.29 17.99 -14.30
C ALA A 283 -10.08 18.11 -15.26
N ALA A 284 -9.34 19.23 -15.19
CA ALA A 284 -8.13 19.43 -15.98
C ALA A 284 -7.02 18.43 -15.60
N VAL A 285 -6.82 18.14 -14.30
CA VAL A 285 -5.85 17.13 -13.84
C VAL A 285 -6.22 15.74 -14.36
N VAL A 286 -7.49 15.34 -14.26
CA VAL A 286 -7.96 14.04 -14.80
C VAL A 286 -7.78 13.97 -16.30
N ALA A 287 -8.03 15.05 -17.04
CA ALA A 287 -7.84 15.12 -18.49
C ALA A 287 -6.36 15.02 -18.89
N ALA A 288 -5.45 15.58 -18.11
CA ALA A 288 -4.00 15.54 -18.35
C ALA A 288 -3.34 14.19 -17.96
N THR A 289 -4.08 13.26 -17.36
CA THR A 289 -3.53 11.97 -16.94
C THR A 289 -3.44 11.00 -18.11
N ASP A 290 -2.26 10.52 -18.46
CA ASP A 290 -2.07 9.58 -19.57
C ASP A 290 -2.64 8.19 -19.29
N GLU A 291 -2.31 7.61 -18.13
CA GLU A 291 -2.67 6.25 -17.73
C GLU A 291 -3.48 6.23 -16.43
N PRO A 292 -4.73 6.73 -16.42
CA PRO A 292 -5.56 6.58 -15.24
C PRO A 292 -5.85 5.11 -14.96
N PHE A 293 -6.07 4.78 -13.71
CA PHE A 293 -6.39 3.42 -13.31
C PHE A 293 -7.49 3.39 -12.25
N VAL A 294 -8.08 2.22 -12.05
CA VAL A 294 -9.16 2.05 -11.09
C VAL A 294 -8.86 0.90 -10.13
N GLN A 295 -9.09 1.13 -8.86
CA GLN A 295 -8.95 0.14 -7.79
C GLN A 295 -10.29 -0.06 -7.09
N ALA A 296 -10.70 -1.31 -6.91
CA ALA A 296 -11.78 -1.63 -6.00
C ALA A 296 -11.32 -1.43 -4.56
N ILE A 297 -12.19 -0.85 -3.74
CA ILE A 297 -11.90 -0.72 -2.31
C ILE A 297 -12.46 -1.93 -1.59
N TYR A 298 -11.63 -2.52 -0.74
CA TYR A 298 -11.93 -3.70 0.04
C TYR A 298 -11.60 -3.48 1.51
N ASP A 299 -12.35 -4.19 2.33
CA ASP A 299 -12.04 -4.42 3.73
C ASP A 299 -11.56 -5.87 3.89
N LEU A 300 -10.50 -6.08 4.67
CA LEU A 300 -10.01 -7.41 5.00
C LEU A 300 -9.52 -7.43 6.45
N THR A 301 -9.93 -8.45 7.18
CA THR A 301 -9.50 -8.72 8.56
C THR A 301 -9.25 -10.20 8.72
N THR A 302 -8.06 -10.58 9.21
CA THR A 302 -7.76 -11.96 9.60
C THR A 302 -7.98 -12.16 11.11
N PRO A 303 -8.35 -13.36 11.56
CA PRO A 303 -8.52 -13.64 12.99
C PRO A 303 -7.21 -13.64 13.77
N SER A 304 -6.09 -13.87 13.09
CA SER A 304 -4.74 -13.85 13.65
C SER A 304 -3.74 -13.45 12.59
N MET A 305 -2.65 -12.82 12.99
CA MET A 305 -1.49 -12.60 12.12
C MET A 305 -0.46 -13.75 12.19
N VAL A 306 -0.62 -14.70 13.10
CA VAL A 306 0.34 -15.80 13.32
C VAL A 306 -0.38 -17.13 13.31
N VAL A 307 0.21 -18.10 12.61
CA VAL A 307 -0.12 -19.53 12.66
C VAL A 307 1.20 -20.28 12.76
N ASP A 308 1.46 -20.92 13.88
CA ASP A 308 2.73 -21.58 14.20
C ASP A 308 3.95 -20.68 13.96
N ARG A 309 4.81 -21.03 12.97
CA ARG A 309 6.01 -20.26 12.57
C ARG A 309 5.80 -19.44 11.29
N ALA A 310 4.56 -19.24 10.88
CA ALA A 310 4.20 -18.39 9.75
C ALA A 310 3.43 -17.17 10.24
N CYS A 311 3.78 -15.99 9.74
CA CYS A 311 3.02 -14.77 10.02
C CYS A 311 2.62 -14.03 8.74
N LEU A 312 1.46 -13.37 8.79
CA LEU A 312 0.97 -12.45 7.76
C LEU A 312 1.34 -11.02 8.15
N LEU A 313 1.82 -10.21 7.19
CA LEU A 313 2.25 -8.84 7.46
C LEU A 313 1.63 -7.87 6.45
N GLY A 314 1.33 -6.67 6.92
CA GLY A 314 0.80 -5.61 6.06
C GLY A 314 -0.59 -5.97 5.51
N ASP A 315 -0.81 -5.69 4.23
CA ASP A 315 -2.08 -5.96 3.56
C ASP A 315 -2.38 -7.45 3.36
N ALA A 316 -1.42 -8.35 3.60
CA ALA A 316 -1.68 -9.78 3.62
C ALA A 316 -2.61 -10.17 4.79
N ALA A 317 -2.53 -9.45 5.92
CA ALA A 317 -3.37 -9.68 7.08
C ALA A 317 -4.59 -8.75 7.15
N PHE A 318 -4.39 -7.45 6.90
CA PHE A 318 -5.43 -6.44 7.07
C PHE A 318 -5.39 -5.42 5.95
N VAL A 319 -6.49 -5.28 5.21
CA VAL A 319 -6.66 -4.21 4.23
C VAL A 319 -7.63 -3.19 4.79
N ALA A 320 -7.14 -2.01 5.14
CA ALA A 320 -7.95 -0.89 5.58
C ALA A 320 -8.23 0.06 4.41
N ARG A 321 -9.41 0.65 4.40
CA ARG A 321 -9.78 1.64 3.39
C ARG A 321 -8.78 2.79 3.33
N PRO A 322 -8.42 3.29 2.15
CA PRO A 322 -7.31 4.25 1.97
C PRO A 322 -7.53 5.61 2.63
N HIS A 323 -8.76 5.92 3.07
CA HIS A 323 -9.07 7.13 3.85
C HIS A 323 -8.26 7.27 5.15
N THR A 324 -7.77 6.16 5.70
CA THR A 324 -6.89 6.14 6.87
C THR A 324 -5.48 6.64 6.56
N ALA A 325 -5.08 6.61 5.29
CA ALA A 325 -3.70 6.86 4.82
C ALA A 325 -2.63 6.02 5.54
N ALA A 326 -2.99 4.85 6.10
CA ALA A 326 -2.16 4.12 7.06
C ALA A 326 -1.57 2.80 6.51
N GLY A 327 -1.88 2.38 5.28
CA GLY A 327 -1.43 1.07 4.76
C GLY A 327 0.10 0.88 4.80
N THR A 328 0.85 1.84 4.26
CA THR A 328 2.32 1.80 4.27
C THR A 328 2.88 1.96 5.69
N ALA A 329 2.29 2.84 6.49
CA ALA A 329 2.69 3.07 7.87
C ALA A 329 2.51 1.80 8.73
N LYS A 330 1.36 1.11 8.56
CA LYS A 330 1.07 -0.16 9.22
C LYS A 330 2.12 -1.23 8.87
N ALA A 331 2.48 -1.37 7.58
CA ALA A 331 3.48 -2.34 7.17
C ALA A 331 4.87 -2.04 7.76
N ALA A 332 5.26 -0.78 7.85
CA ALA A 332 6.50 -0.37 8.51
C ALA A 332 6.47 -0.65 10.02
N GLU A 333 5.34 -0.36 10.67
CA GLU A 333 5.14 -0.65 12.09
C GLU A 333 5.13 -2.16 12.37
N ASP A 334 4.41 -2.96 11.56
CA ASP A 334 4.39 -4.41 11.69
C ASP A 334 5.82 -4.99 11.65
N ALA A 335 6.66 -4.49 10.73
CA ALA A 335 8.04 -4.94 10.57
C ALA A 335 8.95 -4.55 11.75
N VAL A 336 8.85 -3.30 12.22
CA VAL A 336 9.64 -2.82 13.38
C VAL A 336 9.25 -3.56 14.65
N GLU A 337 7.94 -3.71 14.89
CA GLU A 337 7.45 -4.42 16.07
C GLU A 337 7.77 -5.92 16.03
N LEU A 338 7.86 -6.55 14.82
CA LEU A 338 8.33 -7.93 14.69
C LEU A 338 9.79 -8.05 15.11
N ALA A 339 10.65 -7.16 14.60
CA ALA A 339 12.06 -7.14 14.97
C ALA A 339 12.24 -6.91 16.48
N SER A 340 11.51 -5.96 17.07
CA SER A 340 11.55 -5.71 18.52
C SER A 340 11.06 -6.92 19.32
N ALA A 341 9.99 -7.59 18.88
CA ALA A 341 9.49 -8.76 19.58
C ALA A 341 10.48 -9.94 19.58
N LEU A 342 11.22 -10.11 18.49
CA LEU A 342 12.27 -11.12 18.40
C LEU A 342 13.46 -10.79 19.34
N ASP A 343 13.79 -9.51 19.51
CA ASP A 343 14.85 -9.04 20.40
C ASP A 343 14.43 -9.10 21.89
N ASP A 344 13.15 -8.85 22.19
CA ASP A 344 12.63 -8.73 23.56
C ASP A 344 12.26 -10.09 24.20
N HIS A 345 12.25 -11.20 23.46
CA HIS A 345 11.80 -12.51 23.95
C HIS A 345 12.84 -13.61 23.70
N ASP A 346 13.01 -14.48 24.69
CA ASP A 346 13.99 -15.58 24.63
C ASP A 346 13.67 -16.65 23.57
N THR A 347 12.41 -16.77 23.15
CA THR A 347 11.98 -17.79 22.17
C THR A 347 11.13 -17.21 21.06
N LEU A 348 11.28 -17.74 19.84
CA LEU A 348 10.48 -17.39 18.67
C LEU A 348 8.97 -17.49 18.95
N THR A 349 8.55 -18.56 19.64
CA THR A 349 7.13 -18.77 19.99
C THR A 349 6.58 -17.66 20.87
N ALA A 350 7.33 -17.22 21.88
CA ALA A 350 6.91 -16.13 22.76
C ALA A 350 6.87 -14.79 22.02
N ALA A 351 7.87 -14.50 21.19
CA ALA A 351 7.94 -13.32 20.33
C ALA A 351 6.73 -13.24 19.40
N LEU A 352 6.46 -14.31 18.64
CA LEU A 352 5.34 -14.35 17.71
C LEU A 352 3.97 -14.27 18.40
N ALA A 353 3.84 -14.89 19.59
CA ALA A 353 2.59 -14.81 20.36
C ALA A 353 2.32 -13.38 20.88
N ALA A 354 3.35 -12.66 21.32
CA ALA A 354 3.23 -11.26 21.76
C ALA A 354 2.93 -10.35 20.56
N TRP A 355 3.78 -10.36 19.55
CA TRP A 355 3.60 -9.58 18.33
C TRP A 355 2.25 -9.83 17.63
N GLY A 356 1.89 -11.10 17.49
CA GLY A 356 0.66 -11.50 16.81
C GLY A 356 -0.60 -10.94 17.48
N ARG A 357 -0.68 -10.97 18.82
CA ARG A 357 -1.80 -10.36 19.56
C ARG A 357 -1.89 -8.86 19.31
N ASP A 358 -0.80 -8.15 19.53
CA ASP A 358 -0.78 -6.69 19.46
C ASP A 358 -1.05 -6.17 18.06
N ARG A 359 -0.47 -6.82 17.04
CA ARG A 359 -0.65 -6.42 15.64
C ARG A 359 -2.01 -6.82 15.06
N THR A 360 -2.57 -7.96 15.48
CA THR A 360 -3.94 -8.36 15.11
C THR A 360 -4.95 -7.34 15.64
N ASP A 361 -4.82 -6.93 16.88
CA ASP A 361 -5.68 -5.91 17.49
C ASP A 361 -5.53 -4.54 16.80
N ALA A 362 -4.31 -4.13 16.50
CA ALA A 362 -4.02 -2.87 15.80
C ALA A 362 -4.60 -2.87 14.38
N GLY A 363 -4.43 -3.96 13.64
CA GLY A 363 -4.97 -4.14 12.30
C GLY A 363 -6.49 -4.10 12.27
N SER A 364 -7.15 -4.83 13.19
CA SER A 364 -8.61 -4.84 13.30
C SER A 364 -9.18 -3.44 13.59
N ARG A 365 -8.58 -2.71 14.55
CA ARG A 365 -8.99 -1.33 14.85
C ARG A 365 -8.80 -0.40 13.65
N LEU A 366 -7.74 -0.60 12.86
CA LEU A 366 -7.48 0.21 11.67
C LEU A 366 -8.53 -0.03 10.58
N VAL A 367 -8.90 -1.30 10.32
CA VAL A 367 -9.94 -1.63 9.35
C VAL A 367 -11.28 -1.01 9.76
N GLU A 368 -11.70 -1.16 11.02
CA GLU A 368 -12.94 -0.58 11.53
C GLU A 368 -12.94 0.95 11.46
N ARG A 369 -11.80 1.59 11.72
CA ARG A 369 -11.66 3.04 11.52
C ARG A 369 -11.82 3.40 10.03
N GLY A 370 -11.23 2.62 9.14
CA GLY A 370 -11.32 2.81 7.69
C GLY A 370 -12.76 2.71 7.19
N LYS A 371 -13.52 1.73 7.66
CA LYS A 371 -14.95 1.56 7.35
C LYS A 371 -15.74 2.82 7.73
N ARG A 372 -15.69 3.24 8.99
CA ARG A 372 -16.36 4.46 9.44
C ARG A 372 -15.99 5.70 8.62
N MET A 373 -14.69 5.93 8.39
CA MET A 373 -14.23 7.08 7.61
C MET A 373 -14.74 7.06 6.16
N GLY A 374 -14.79 5.89 5.53
CA GLY A 374 -15.28 5.73 4.17
C GLY A 374 -16.80 5.97 4.08
N ASP A 375 -17.55 5.38 5.00
CA ASP A 375 -18.99 5.51 5.05
C ASP A 375 -19.43 6.95 5.30
N ASP A 376 -18.81 7.64 6.27
CA ASP A 376 -19.07 9.06 6.56
C ASP A 376 -18.76 9.96 5.35
N ARG A 377 -17.63 9.72 4.64
CA ARG A 377 -17.19 10.56 3.53
C ARG A 377 -17.99 10.36 2.25
N LEU A 378 -18.51 9.17 2.03
CA LEU A 378 -19.24 8.83 0.81
C LEU A 378 -20.75 8.73 1.01
N GLY A 379 -21.23 8.89 2.26
CA GLY A 379 -22.66 8.79 2.59
C GLY A 379 -23.19 7.37 2.43
N LEU A 380 -22.37 6.35 2.72
CA LEU A 380 -22.73 4.94 2.62
C LEU A 380 -23.33 4.40 3.92
N GLY A 381 -23.19 5.12 5.03
CA GLY A 381 -23.80 4.80 6.33
C GLY A 381 -25.20 5.36 6.40
N GLY A 382 -26.19 4.59 5.94
CA GLY A 382 -27.61 4.87 6.03
C GLY A 382 -28.37 3.71 6.60
#